data_f0623e039bb51b94d44adffcdd45d185
#
_entry.id   f0623e039bb51b94d44adffcdd45d185
#
_cell.length_a   1.000
_cell.length_b   1.000
_cell.length_c   1.000
_cell.angle_alpha   90.00
_cell.angle_beta   90.00
_cell.angle_gamma   90.00
#
_symmetry.space_group_name_H-M   'P 1'
#
loop_
_entity.id
_entity.type
_entity.pdbx_description
1 polymer ?
#
loop_
_entity_poly.entity_id
_entity_poly.type
_entity_poly.pdbx_seq_one_letter_code
_entity_poly.pdbx_strand_id
1 'polypeptide(L)'
;MAGNERFHDASGLPIRFARLDDAKRISALLRSLSHTFTISPGGAGAEAFFESIGAAAIRKYIDHESVEYVVIDPGPAAPLAAAAAMRDRTQLLHLFVEPSWQGKGLGRRLWEFLRDRAIEAGNPGTFTVNASRVAVPVYEHFGFSVAGAPVERRGGIYVPMRLAYEAI
;
A
#
# COMPACT_ATOMS: atom_id res chain seq x y z
N MET A 1 -25.48 -7.33 -9.32
CA MET A 1 -25.20 -7.28 -7.88
C MET A 1 -23.88 -7.98 -7.64
N ALA A 2 -22.83 -7.22 -7.45
CA ALA A 2 -21.55 -7.81 -7.12
C ALA A 2 -21.62 -8.32 -5.68
N GLY A 3 -21.46 -9.61 -5.50
CA GLY A 3 -21.40 -10.23 -4.19
C GLY A 3 -20.28 -9.63 -3.36
N ASN A 4 -20.63 -9.09 -2.23
CA ASN A 4 -19.73 -8.63 -1.21
C ASN A 4 -19.13 -9.87 -0.53
N GLU A 5 -18.23 -10.57 -1.24
CA GLU A 5 -17.49 -11.65 -0.61
C GLU A 5 -16.52 -11.04 0.40
N ARG A 6 -16.95 -11.06 1.64
CA ARG A 6 -16.13 -10.71 2.78
C ARG A 6 -15.07 -11.77 2.95
N PHE A 7 -13.86 -11.48 2.49
CA PHE A 7 -12.72 -12.32 2.82
C PHE A 7 -12.43 -12.15 4.32
N HIS A 8 -12.83 -13.13 5.08
CA HIS A 8 -12.52 -13.21 6.51
C HIS A 8 -11.13 -13.86 6.65
N ASP A 9 -10.20 -13.10 7.16
CA ASP A 9 -8.94 -13.65 7.65
C ASP A 9 -9.04 -14.01 9.14
N ALA A 10 -7.92 -14.43 9.72
CA ALA A 10 -7.85 -14.76 11.14
C ALA A 10 -8.18 -13.57 12.07
N SER A 11 -8.13 -12.32 11.58
CA SER A 11 -8.47 -11.13 12.37
C SER A 11 -9.98 -10.84 12.38
N GLY A 12 -10.72 -11.40 11.43
CA GLY A 12 -12.17 -11.15 11.28
C GLY A 12 -12.52 -9.73 10.80
N LEU A 13 -11.53 -8.89 10.49
CA LEU A 13 -11.76 -7.50 10.09
C LEU A 13 -11.95 -7.41 8.56
N PRO A 14 -13.00 -6.69 8.09
CA PRO A 14 -13.23 -6.53 6.65
C PRO A 14 -12.28 -5.50 6.04
N ILE A 15 -12.00 -5.67 4.73
CA ILE A 15 -11.43 -4.63 3.90
C ILE A 15 -12.57 -3.70 3.49
N ARG A 16 -12.34 -2.39 3.57
CA ARG A 16 -13.27 -1.40 3.04
C ARG A 16 -12.54 -0.33 2.25
N PHE A 17 -13.26 0.36 1.37
CA PHE A 17 -12.70 1.53 0.69
C PHE A 17 -12.49 2.67 1.68
N ALA A 18 -11.38 3.39 1.49
CA ALA A 18 -11.09 4.58 2.28
C ALA A 18 -12.08 5.71 1.93
N ARG A 19 -12.39 6.51 2.94
CA ARG A 19 -13.16 7.74 2.82
C ARG A 19 -12.24 8.93 3.06
N LEU A 20 -12.64 10.11 2.64
CA LEU A 20 -11.84 11.32 2.87
C LEU A 20 -11.50 11.53 4.35
N ASP A 21 -12.39 11.16 5.25
CA ASP A 21 -12.19 11.24 6.70
C ASP A 21 -11.06 10.30 7.20
N ASP A 22 -10.71 9.29 6.44
CA ASP A 22 -9.63 8.37 6.83
C ASP A 22 -8.24 8.94 6.59
N ALA A 23 -8.13 10.05 5.86
CA ALA A 23 -6.83 10.59 5.42
C ALA A 23 -5.86 10.86 6.56
N LYS A 24 -6.34 11.39 7.68
CA LYS A 24 -5.49 11.65 8.86
C LYS A 24 -4.95 10.35 9.48
N ARG A 25 -5.79 9.34 9.60
CA ARG A 25 -5.41 8.04 10.15
C ARG A 25 -4.46 7.28 9.22
N ILE A 26 -4.70 7.37 7.91
CA ILE A 26 -3.80 6.81 6.91
C ILE A 26 -2.44 7.50 6.98
N SER A 27 -2.43 8.83 6.99
CA SER A 27 -1.18 9.61 7.11
C SER A 27 -0.41 9.26 8.39
N ALA A 28 -1.10 9.11 9.51
CA ALA A 28 -0.49 8.71 10.77
C ALA A 28 0.18 7.32 10.68
N LEU A 29 -0.49 6.37 10.03
CA LEU A 29 0.06 5.03 9.81
C LEU A 29 1.32 5.10 8.93
N LEU A 30 1.28 5.79 7.80
CA LEU A 30 2.42 5.91 6.90
C LEU A 30 3.60 6.61 7.58
N ARG A 31 3.35 7.67 8.33
CA ARG A 31 4.39 8.38 9.09
C ARG A 31 5.04 7.51 10.15
N SER A 32 4.29 6.65 10.83
CA SER A 32 4.83 5.74 11.84
C SER A 32 5.81 4.73 11.26
N LEU A 33 5.73 4.46 9.96
CA LEU A 33 6.58 3.51 9.23
C LEU A 33 7.60 4.21 8.32
N SER A 34 7.65 5.53 8.32
CA SER A 34 8.48 6.32 7.40
C SER A 34 9.98 6.06 7.55
N HIS A 35 10.44 5.63 8.73
CA HIS A 35 11.84 5.27 8.98
C HIS A 35 12.33 4.14 8.06
N THR A 36 11.44 3.36 7.47
CA THR A 36 11.78 2.30 6.53
C THR A 36 12.09 2.83 5.12
N PHE A 37 11.74 4.07 4.83
CA PHE A 37 11.89 4.70 3.50
C PHE A 37 12.92 5.81 3.47
N THR A 38 13.17 6.50 4.58
CA THR A 38 14.05 7.67 4.59
C THR A 38 15.51 7.27 4.58
N ILE A 39 16.35 8.05 3.89
CA ILE A 39 17.80 7.84 3.81
C ILE A 39 18.44 8.13 5.16
N SER A 40 18.08 9.28 5.78
CA SER A 40 18.58 9.67 7.10
C SER A 40 17.65 9.14 8.20
N PRO A 41 18.18 8.54 9.29
CA PRO A 41 17.36 7.96 10.35
C PRO A 41 16.36 8.95 10.99
N GLY A 42 16.71 10.23 11.07
CA GLY A 42 15.82 11.28 11.57
C GLY A 42 14.90 11.89 10.52
N GLY A 43 14.94 11.40 9.27
CA GLY A 43 14.15 11.96 8.18
C GLY A 43 14.70 13.28 7.61
N ALA A 44 15.91 13.68 7.94
CA ALA A 44 16.52 14.90 7.42
C ALA A 44 16.65 14.83 5.89
N GLY A 45 16.25 15.91 5.19
CA GLY A 45 16.25 15.95 3.73
C GLY A 45 15.04 15.27 3.07
N ALA A 46 14.09 14.75 3.86
CA ALA A 46 12.92 14.02 3.36
C ALA A 46 11.62 14.83 3.48
N GLU A 47 11.69 16.15 3.58
CA GLU A 47 10.53 17.02 3.76
C GLU A 47 9.48 16.81 2.65
N ALA A 48 9.92 16.71 1.39
CA ALA A 48 9.03 16.48 0.26
C ALA A 48 8.38 15.09 0.33
N PHE A 49 9.08 14.09 0.85
CA PHE A 49 8.50 12.76 1.11
C PHE A 49 7.41 12.85 2.18
N PHE A 50 7.68 13.50 3.31
CA PHE A 50 6.69 13.65 4.37
C PHE A 50 5.46 14.44 3.92
N GLU A 51 5.64 15.43 3.06
CA GLU A 51 4.52 16.15 2.46
C GLU A 51 3.68 15.23 1.58
N SER A 52 4.31 14.32 0.82
CA SER A 52 3.63 13.39 -0.06
C SER A 52 2.77 12.35 0.67
N ILE A 53 2.98 12.13 1.95
CA ILE A 53 2.20 11.24 2.80
C ILE A 53 1.38 11.99 3.86
N GLY A 54 1.32 13.30 3.79
CA GLY A 54 0.47 14.13 4.64
C GLY A 54 -1.01 13.94 4.34
N ALA A 55 -1.87 14.31 5.29
CA ALA A 55 -3.32 14.12 5.15
C ALA A 55 -3.88 14.78 3.88
N ALA A 56 -3.39 15.95 3.49
CA ALA A 56 -3.83 16.64 2.27
C ALA A 56 -3.50 15.84 1.01
N ALA A 57 -2.30 15.26 0.94
CA ALA A 57 -1.89 14.41 -0.18
C ALA A 57 -2.70 13.10 -0.24
N ILE A 58 -2.93 12.48 0.92
CA ILE A 58 -3.75 11.25 1.00
C ILE A 58 -5.19 11.52 0.56
N ARG A 59 -5.77 12.66 0.94
CA ARG A 59 -7.11 13.05 0.46
C ARG A 59 -7.17 13.13 -1.06
N LYS A 60 -6.14 13.67 -1.70
CA LYS A 60 -6.05 13.73 -3.16
C LYS A 60 -6.00 12.34 -3.78
N TYR A 61 -5.26 11.40 -3.19
CA TYR A 61 -5.23 10.01 -3.65
C TYR A 61 -6.61 9.35 -3.51
N ILE A 62 -7.28 9.52 -2.38
CA ILE A 62 -8.60 8.91 -2.15
C ILE A 62 -9.63 9.45 -3.14
N ASP A 63 -9.57 10.76 -3.45
CA ASP A 63 -10.51 11.43 -4.34
C ASP A 63 -10.19 11.24 -5.84
N HIS A 64 -9.02 10.72 -6.17
CA HIS A 64 -8.60 10.56 -7.56
C HIS A 64 -9.22 9.32 -8.19
N GLU A 65 -9.87 9.49 -9.34
CA GLU A 65 -10.58 8.40 -10.05
C GLU A 65 -9.69 7.22 -10.46
N SER A 66 -8.38 7.47 -10.69
CA SER A 66 -7.44 6.43 -11.07
C SER A 66 -6.84 5.66 -9.89
N VAL A 67 -7.15 6.03 -8.65
CA VAL A 67 -6.60 5.42 -7.44
C VAL A 67 -7.69 4.70 -6.66
N GLU A 68 -7.45 3.43 -6.36
CA GLU A 68 -8.26 2.69 -5.40
C GLU A 68 -7.51 2.65 -4.08
N TYR A 69 -8.11 3.22 -3.02
CA TYR A 69 -7.56 3.22 -1.68
C TYR A 69 -8.42 2.39 -0.75
N VAL A 70 -7.80 1.43 -0.05
CA VAL A 70 -8.49 0.50 0.86
C VAL A 70 -7.81 0.44 2.22
N VAL A 71 -8.59 0.15 3.24
CA VAL A 71 -8.11 0.08 4.62
C VAL A 71 -8.70 -1.11 5.35
N ILE A 72 -8.01 -1.53 6.40
CA ILE A 72 -8.54 -2.43 7.43
C ILE A 72 -8.59 -1.64 8.73
N ASP A 73 -9.80 -1.46 9.27
CA ASP A 73 -10.06 -0.57 10.38
C ASP A 73 -10.55 -1.35 11.60
N PRO A 74 -9.77 -1.39 12.70
CA PRO A 74 -10.18 -2.08 13.92
C PRO A 74 -11.15 -1.27 14.78
N GLY A 75 -11.46 -0.03 14.40
CA GLY A 75 -12.36 0.85 15.11
C GLY A 75 -11.78 2.24 15.38
N PRO A 76 -12.63 3.22 15.77
CA PRO A 76 -12.21 4.62 15.88
C PRO A 76 -11.24 4.90 17.03
N ALA A 77 -11.16 4.02 18.03
CA ALA A 77 -10.31 4.19 19.20
C ALA A 77 -8.87 3.70 19.00
N ALA A 78 -8.55 3.13 17.83
CA ALA A 78 -7.23 2.56 17.52
C ALA A 78 -6.71 3.10 16.18
N PRO A 79 -5.38 3.03 15.93
CA PRO A 79 -4.85 3.28 14.59
C PRO A 79 -5.44 2.29 13.57
N LEU A 80 -5.41 2.65 12.28
CA LEU A 80 -5.73 1.69 11.22
C LEU A 80 -4.79 0.49 11.30
N ALA A 81 -5.32 -0.69 11.10
CA ALA A 81 -4.50 -1.91 11.08
C ALA A 81 -3.65 -2.01 9.81
N ALA A 82 -4.18 -1.57 8.68
CA ALA A 82 -3.48 -1.60 7.42
C ALA A 82 -4.13 -0.66 6.40
N ALA A 83 -3.35 -0.25 5.40
CA ALA A 83 -3.82 0.57 4.28
C ALA A 83 -3.06 0.21 3.00
N ALA A 84 -3.74 0.26 1.87
CA ALA A 84 -3.13 0.04 0.56
C ALA A 84 -3.80 0.90 -0.51
N ALA A 85 -3.01 1.27 -1.52
CA ALA A 85 -3.51 2.04 -2.66
C ALA A 85 -2.89 1.55 -3.95
N MET A 86 -3.70 1.51 -5.02
CA MET A 86 -3.25 1.14 -6.35
C MET A 86 -3.71 2.21 -7.35
N ARG A 87 -2.77 2.65 -8.22
CA ARG A 87 -3.02 3.60 -9.29
C ARG A 87 -3.12 2.89 -10.63
N ASP A 88 -4.07 3.34 -11.45
CA ASP A 88 -4.28 2.84 -12.82
C ASP A 88 -4.42 1.32 -12.92
N ARG A 89 -4.79 0.68 -11.81
CA ARG A 89 -4.91 -0.79 -11.72
C ARG A 89 -3.62 -1.53 -12.06
N THR A 90 -2.47 -0.86 -11.92
CA THR A 90 -1.15 -1.43 -12.27
C THR A 90 -0.08 -1.16 -11.23
N GLN A 91 -0.08 0.01 -10.62
CA GLN A 91 0.97 0.42 -9.69
C GLN A 91 0.48 0.38 -8.26
N LEU A 92 1.08 -0.49 -7.45
CA LEU A 92 0.87 -0.48 -6.01
C LEU A 92 1.63 0.71 -5.41
N LEU A 93 0.88 1.73 -4.97
CA LEU A 93 1.44 2.97 -4.42
C LEU A 93 1.80 2.83 -2.94
N HIS A 94 0.90 2.25 -2.18
CA HIS A 94 1.03 2.10 -0.73
C HIS A 94 0.59 0.70 -0.32
N LEU A 95 1.34 0.10 0.60
CA LEU A 95 0.96 -1.11 1.30
C LEU A 95 1.64 -1.07 2.67
N PHE A 96 0.87 -0.75 3.70
CA PHE A 96 1.37 -0.55 5.05
C PHE A 96 0.53 -1.32 6.05
N VAL A 97 1.20 -2.00 6.98
CA VAL A 97 0.57 -2.72 8.09
C VAL A 97 1.14 -2.18 9.40
N GLU A 98 0.26 -1.80 10.30
CA GLU A 98 0.64 -1.32 11.63
C GLU A 98 1.42 -2.42 12.36
N PRO A 99 2.53 -2.08 13.08
CA PRO A 99 3.43 -3.09 13.64
C PRO A 99 2.77 -4.19 14.47
N SER A 100 1.77 -3.86 15.30
CA SER A 100 1.07 -4.86 16.12
C SER A 100 0.20 -5.82 15.31
N TRP A 101 -0.09 -5.48 14.06
CA TRP A 101 -0.88 -6.30 13.14
C TRP A 101 -0.03 -7.05 12.11
N GLN A 102 1.28 -6.86 12.09
CA GLN A 102 2.17 -7.55 11.17
C GLN A 102 2.24 -9.06 11.50
N GLY A 103 2.55 -9.87 10.48
CA GLY A 103 2.62 -11.32 10.62
C GLY A 103 1.27 -12.04 10.65
N LYS A 104 0.17 -11.33 10.37
CA LYS A 104 -1.21 -11.87 10.39
C LYS A 104 -1.85 -11.97 9.00
N GLY A 105 -1.09 -11.72 7.95
CA GLY A 105 -1.56 -11.84 6.57
C GLY A 105 -2.33 -10.64 6.03
N LEU A 106 -2.39 -9.51 6.74
CA LEU A 106 -3.16 -8.33 6.31
C LEU A 106 -2.61 -7.71 5.02
N GLY A 107 -1.29 -7.60 4.90
CA GLY A 107 -0.67 -7.08 3.68
C GLY A 107 -0.99 -7.91 2.45
N ARG A 108 -0.93 -9.23 2.58
CA ARG A 108 -1.30 -10.16 1.52
C ARG A 108 -2.76 -10.00 1.13
N ARG A 109 -3.65 -9.90 2.09
CA ARG A 109 -5.09 -9.71 1.81
C ARG A 109 -5.37 -8.44 1.03
N LEU A 110 -4.75 -7.33 1.42
CA LEU A 110 -4.92 -6.05 0.72
C LEU A 110 -4.36 -6.13 -0.70
N TRP A 111 -3.18 -6.72 -0.86
CA TRP A 111 -2.59 -6.94 -2.18
C TRP A 111 -3.50 -7.79 -3.06
N GLU A 112 -3.93 -8.93 -2.59
CA GLU A 112 -4.79 -9.84 -3.36
C GLU A 112 -6.12 -9.20 -3.73
N PHE A 113 -6.72 -8.43 -2.82
CA PHE A 113 -7.94 -7.69 -3.08
C PHE A 113 -7.77 -6.69 -4.24
N LEU A 114 -6.73 -5.87 -4.21
CA LEU A 114 -6.47 -4.89 -5.26
C LEU A 114 -6.06 -5.55 -6.58
N ARG A 115 -5.22 -6.59 -6.51
CA ARG A 115 -4.81 -7.38 -7.66
C ARG A 115 -6.01 -7.98 -8.41
N ASP A 116 -6.88 -8.66 -7.68
CA ASP A 116 -8.03 -9.35 -8.27
C ASP A 116 -9.00 -8.37 -8.92
N ARG A 117 -9.25 -7.24 -8.27
CA ARG A 117 -10.04 -6.16 -8.86
C ARG A 117 -9.42 -5.60 -10.13
N ALA A 118 -8.11 -5.41 -10.15
CA ALA A 118 -7.40 -4.92 -11.33
C ALA A 118 -7.51 -5.90 -12.51
N ILE A 119 -7.33 -7.18 -12.25
CA ILE A 119 -7.44 -8.24 -13.26
C ILE A 119 -8.87 -8.32 -13.81
N GLU A 120 -9.88 -8.29 -12.95
CA GLU A 120 -11.29 -8.27 -13.35
C GLU A 120 -11.61 -7.06 -14.24
N ALA A 121 -10.94 -5.94 -14.01
CA ALA A 121 -11.13 -4.72 -14.78
C ALA A 121 -10.29 -4.66 -16.05
N GLY A 122 -9.55 -5.72 -16.40
CA GLY A 122 -8.83 -5.84 -17.66
C GLY A 122 -7.30 -5.79 -17.57
N ASN A 123 -6.72 -5.70 -16.38
CA ASN A 123 -5.26 -5.80 -16.24
C ASN A 123 -4.80 -7.20 -16.68
N PRO A 124 -3.80 -7.31 -17.58
CA PRO A 124 -3.33 -8.60 -18.06
C PRO A 124 -2.49 -9.40 -17.05
N GLY A 125 -2.39 -8.92 -15.79
CA GLY A 125 -1.58 -9.56 -14.74
C GLY A 125 -0.20 -8.94 -14.58
N THR A 126 -0.03 -7.67 -14.96
CA THR A 126 1.24 -6.94 -14.82
C THR A 126 1.09 -5.81 -13.80
N PHE A 127 2.02 -5.79 -12.84
CA PHE A 127 2.01 -4.81 -11.72
C PHE A 127 3.41 -4.32 -11.44
N THR A 128 3.49 -3.10 -10.88
CA THR A 128 4.74 -2.51 -10.41
C THR A 128 4.60 -2.02 -8.98
N VAL A 129 5.72 -1.94 -8.27
CA VAL A 129 5.81 -1.34 -6.95
C VAL A 129 7.19 -0.73 -6.75
N ASN A 130 7.25 0.40 -6.04
CA ASN A 130 8.50 0.96 -5.53
C ASN A 130 8.60 0.58 -4.05
N ALA A 131 9.39 -0.46 -3.76
CA ALA A 131 9.48 -1.04 -2.44
C ALA A 131 10.53 -0.33 -1.58
N SER A 132 10.26 -0.20 -0.27
CA SER A 132 11.37 0.03 0.67
C SER A 132 12.28 -1.19 0.69
N ARG A 133 13.56 -1.00 1.09
CA ARG A 133 14.50 -2.12 1.16
C ARG A 133 14.02 -3.23 2.09
N VAL A 134 13.41 -2.86 3.22
CA VAL A 134 12.92 -3.84 4.19
C VAL A 134 11.68 -4.60 3.69
N ALA A 135 10.96 -4.04 2.73
CA ALA A 135 9.76 -4.65 2.15
C ALA A 135 10.04 -5.55 0.95
N VAL A 136 11.25 -5.49 0.36
CA VAL A 136 11.61 -6.32 -0.80
C VAL A 136 11.28 -7.80 -0.59
N PRO A 137 11.65 -8.46 0.53
CA PRO A 137 11.31 -9.86 0.74
C PRO A 137 9.79 -10.12 0.76
N VAL A 138 9.00 -9.19 1.26
CA VAL A 138 7.54 -9.31 1.29
C VAL A 138 6.99 -9.33 -0.14
N TYR A 139 7.44 -8.40 -0.98
CA TYR A 139 6.99 -8.34 -2.37
C TYR A 139 7.51 -9.52 -3.20
N GLU A 140 8.73 -9.99 -2.94
CA GLU A 140 9.21 -11.23 -3.56
C GLU A 140 8.30 -12.40 -3.22
N HIS A 141 7.82 -12.45 -2.00
CA HIS A 141 6.87 -13.48 -1.54
C HIS A 141 5.51 -13.40 -2.26
N PHE A 142 5.13 -12.21 -2.71
CA PHE A 142 3.92 -12.01 -3.54
C PHE A 142 4.15 -12.33 -5.02
N GLY A 143 5.39 -12.56 -5.43
CA GLY A 143 5.75 -12.89 -6.81
C GLY A 143 6.45 -11.76 -7.58
N PHE A 144 6.69 -10.61 -6.95
CA PHE A 144 7.45 -9.51 -7.57
C PHE A 144 8.94 -9.86 -7.66
N SER A 145 9.60 -9.32 -8.68
CA SER A 145 11.06 -9.37 -8.83
C SER A 145 11.63 -7.97 -8.90
N VAL A 146 12.87 -7.81 -8.45
CA VAL A 146 13.59 -6.55 -8.59
C VAL A 146 13.75 -6.21 -10.07
N ALA A 147 13.35 -5.01 -10.47
CA ALA A 147 13.32 -4.57 -11.87
C ALA A 147 14.41 -3.55 -12.21
N GLY A 148 15.17 -3.08 -11.23
CA GLY A 148 16.23 -2.10 -11.44
C GLY A 148 17.00 -1.79 -10.18
N ALA A 149 18.02 -0.93 -10.30
CA ALA A 149 18.80 -0.46 -9.17
C ALA A 149 17.95 0.41 -8.23
N PRO A 150 18.31 0.49 -6.93
CA PRO A 150 17.64 1.38 -6.00
C PRO A 150 17.65 2.84 -6.51
N VAL A 151 16.54 3.53 -6.31
CA VAL A 151 16.33 4.93 -6.73
C VAL A 151 16.17 5.80 -5.50
N GLU A 152 16.94 6.89 -5.43
CA GLU A 152 16.77 7.93 -4.43
C GLU A 152 15.85 9.02 -4.98
N ARG A 153 14.81 9.35 -4.24
CA ARG A 153 13.86 10.39 -4.61
C ARG A 153 13.28 11.05 -3.37
N ARG A 154 13.31 12.38 -3.31
CA ARG A 154 12.70 13.17 -2.24
C ARG A 154 13.17 12.77 -0.83
N GLY A 155 14.44 12.36 -0.68
CA GLY A 155 14.99 11.90 0.59
C GLY A 155 14.59 10.48 0.99
N GLY A 156 13.88 9.77 0.13
CA GLY A 156 13.57 8.36 0.26
C GLY A 156 14.39 7.50 -0.68
N ILE A 157 14.46 6.21 -0.38
CA ILE A 157 15.14 5.23 -1.23
C ILE A 157 14.18 4.07 -1.53
N TYR A 158 14.07 3.71 -2.81
CA TYR A 158 13.13 2.71 -3.29
C TYR A 158 13.82 1.70 -4.19
N VAL A 159 13.35 0.47 -4.13
CA VAL A 159 13.73 -0.61 -5.05
C VAL A 159 12.56 -0.83 -6.01
N PRO A 160 12.74 -0.56 -7.33
CA PRO A 160 11.67 -0.83 -8.28
C PRO A 160 11.49 -2.33 -8.46
N MET A 161 10.24 -2.78 -8.39
CA MET A 161 9.89 -4.20 -8.53
C MET A 161 8.73 -4.37 -9.50
N ARG A 162 8.68 -5.52 -10.14
CA ARG A 162 7.65 -5.86 -11.13
C ARG A 162 7.14 -7.28 -10.91
N LEU A 163 5.85 -7.45 -11.13
CA LEU A 163 5.17 -8.73 -11.21
C LEU A 163 4.52 -8.85 -12.59
N ALA A 164 4.69 -9.99 -13.23
CA ALA A 164 3.96 -10.34 -14.43
C ALA A 164 3.53 -11.80 -14.34
N TYR A 165 2.22 -12.03 -14.33
CA TYR A 165 1.70 -13.39 -14.46
C TYR A 165 1.80 -13.81 -15.91
N GLU A 166 2.28 -15.02 -16.14
CA GLU A 166 2.27 -15.59 -17.49
C GLU A 166 0.81 -15.88 -17.89
N ALA A 167 0.46 -15.50 -19.13
CA ALA A 167 -0.81 -15.89 -19.68
C ALA A 167 -0.78 -17.41 -19.92
N ILE A 168 -1.74 -18.10 -19.31
CA ILE A 168 -1.93 -19.55 -19.57
C ILE A 168 -2.71 -19.74 -20.87
#